data_63c5e0aa306c2b32d3ef39e1a8e5d9fb
#
_entry.id   63c5e0aa306c2b32d3ef39e1a8e5d9fb
#
_cell.length_a   1.000
_cell.length_b   1.000
_cell.length_c   1.000
_cell.angle_alpha   90.00
_cell.angle_beta   90.00
_cell.angle_gamma   90.00
#
_symmetry.space_group_name_H-M   'P 1'
#
loop_
_entity.id
_entity.type
_entity.pdbx_description
1 polymer ?
#
loop_
_entity_poly.entity_id
_entity_poly.type
_entity_poly.pdbx_seq_one_letter_code
_entity_poly.pdbx_strand_id
1 'polypeptide(L)'
;LCTMLMGQNEQKPTQNYPHQEVSISYGDVLLAISPIYNTQGTSSYPNHNWFAPNTYKGDEKSPGAFSLSYMYGIKKWLWLGVSATYTSFYHNVYDFSHQKVATNSGHKMAIVPTIRLMYVYKENFNLYSAFGIGASFGLYNDKEMDILNFNMHPVIQFTGIGVSVGKDLRGFAEFGCGPRGVFNCGVQYRFGK
;
A
#
# COMPACT_ATOMS: atom_id res chain seq x y z
N LEU A 1 -0.48 -58.78 -25.54
CA LEU A 1 -0.55 -57.34 -25.82
C LEU A 1 0.06 -56.61 -24.61
N CYS A 2 1.33 -56.28 -24.72
CA CYS A 2 2.13 -55.70 -23.63
C CYS A 2 2.09 -54.18 -23.78
N THR A 3 1.38 -53.51 -22.92
CA THR A 3 1.34 -52.04 -22.84
C THR A 3 2.52 -51.60 -21.98
N MET A 4 3.55 -51.11 -22.62
CA MET A 4 4.64 -50.41 -21.94
C MET A 4 4.10 -49.13 -21.29
N LEU A 5 3.99 -49.14 -19.98
CA LEU A 5 3.90 -47.94 -19.18
C LEU A 5 5.29 -47.27 -19.17
N MET A 6 5.53 -46.40 -20.12
CA MET A 6 6.64 -45.43 -20.02
C MET A 6 6.32 -44.48 -18.87
N GLY A 7 7.01 -44.67 -17.77
CA GLY A 7 7.09 -43.68 -16.73
C GLY A 7 7.74 -42.43 -17.32
N GLN A 8 6.95 -41.45 -17.67
CA GLN A 8 7.43 -40.10 -17.90
C GLN A 8 7.91 -39.58 -16.56
N ASN A 9 9.22 -39.60 -16.36
CA ASN A 9 9.88 -38.73 -15.39
C ASN A 9 9.51 -37.31 -15.79
N GLU A 10 8.49 -36.76 -15.18
CA GLU A 10 8.25 -35.33 -15.19
C GLU A 10 9.43 -34.68 -14.47
N GLN A 11 10.44 -34.37 -15.24
CA GLN A 11 11.46 -33.41 -14.82
C GLN A 11 10.67 -32.11 -14.52
N LYS A 12 10.50 -31.81 -13.22
CA LYS A 12 10.06 -30.47 -12.79
C LYS A 12 10.87 -29.47 -13.58
N PRO A 13 10.24 -28.60 -14.37
CA PRO A 13 10.97 -27.60 -15.12
C PRO A 13 11.79 -26.78 -14.11
N THR A 14 13.09 -26.83 -14.23
CA THR A 14 14.01 -25.97 -13.46
C THR A 14 13.55 -24.55 -13.68
N GLN A 15 13.10 -23.91 -12.60
CA GLN A 15 12.60 -22.54 -12.64
C GLN A 15 13.79 -21.60 -12.88
N ASN A 16 14.15 -21.41 -14.16
CA ASN A 16 15.28 -20.57 -14.57
C ASN A 16 14.88 -19.07 -14.68
N TYR A 17 14.05 -18.58 -13.77
CA TYR A 17 13.73 -17.16 -13.70
C TYR A 17 13.82 -16.65 -12.25
N PRO A 18 14.19 -15.39 -12.04
CA PRO A 18 14.18 -14.80 -10.72
C PRO A 18 12.78 -14.91 -10.11
N HIS A 19 12.68 -15.53 -8.94
CA HIS A 19 11.42 -15.82 -8.28
C HIS A 19 11.22 -15.04 -6.97
N GLN A 20 12.16 -14.16 -6.63
CA GLN A 20 12.06 -13.28 -5.46
C GLN A 20 12.27 -11.84 -5.88
N GLU A 21 11.53 -10.94 -5.27
CA GLU A 21 11.58 -9.51 -5.54
C GLU A 21 11.36 -8.72 -4.25
N VAL A 22 12.23 -7.76 -4.00
CA VAL A 22 12.06 -6.73 -2.97
C VAL A 22 11.89 -5.39 -3.65
N SER A 23 10.96 -4.56 -3.19
CA SER A 23 10.74 -3.24 -3.76
C SER A 23 10.51 -2.18 -2.69
N ILE A 24 11.00 -0.98 -2.99
CA ILE A 24 10.75 0.24 -2.23
C ILE A 24 10.06 1.23 -3.16
N SER A 25 9.01 1.86 -2.68
CA SER A 25 8.23 2.81 -3.48
C SER A 25 7.67 3.97 -2.67
N TYR A 26 7.33 4.99 -3.41
CA TYR A 26 6.64 6.17 -2.94
C TYR A 26 5.37 6.38 -3.77
N GLY A 27 4.26 6.59 -3.09
CA GLY A 27 2.96 6.79 -3.72
C GLY A 27 2.31 8.11 -3.31
N ASP A 28 1.50 8.63 -4.21
CA ASP A 28 0.69 9.80 -3.95
C ASP A 28 -0.58 9.38 -3.19
N VAL A 29 -0.75 9.94 -2.01
CA VAL A 29 -1.87 9.66 -1.10
C VAL A 29 -3.10 10.50 -1.44
N LEU A 30 -3.04 11.44 -2.40
CA LEU A 30 -4.11 12.39 -2.71
C LEU A 30 -5.49 11.72 -2.94
N LEU A 31 -5.52 10.44 -3.27
CA LEU A 31 -6.77 9.68 -3.41
C LEU A 31 -6.88 8.50 -2.41
N ALA A 32 -5.87 8.21 -1.62
CA ALA A 32 -6.01 7.33 -0.46
C ALA A 32 -6.81 7.99 0.68
N ILE A 33 -7.02 9.28 0.59
CA ILE A 33 -7.98 10.09 1.37
C ILE A 33 -9.39 9.99 0.74
N SER A 34 -9.62 9.05 -0.16
CA SER A 34 -10.93 8.69 -0.69
C SER A 34 -11.92 8.41 0.45
N PRO A 35 -13.21 8.71 0.29
CA PRO A 35 -14.24 8.56 1.33
C PRO A 35 -14.30 7.19 1.99
N ILE A 36 -13.76 6.14 1.37
CA ILE A 36 -13.62 4.81 1.98
C ILE A 36 -12.63 4.82 3.16
N TYR A 37 -11.64 5.70 3.13
CA TYR A 37 -10.67 5.90 4.23
C TYR A 37 -11.10 7.04 5.16
N ASN A 38 -11.89 7.98 4.66
CA ASN A 38 -12.32 9.17 5.40
C ASN A 38 -13.50 8.90 6.34
N THR A 39 -14.18 7.78 6.22
CA THR A 39 -15.30 7.46 7.10
C THR A 39 -14.90 7.24 8.55
N GLN A 40 -13.62 7.28 8.87
CA GLN A 40 -13.16 6.92 10.22
C GLN A 40 -12.20 7.92 10.88
N GLY A 41 -11.77 8.92 10.15
CA GLY A 41 -10.96 9.99 10.75
C GLY A 41 -11.78 11.18 11.26
N THR A 42 -13.04 11.25 10.87
CA THR A 42 -13.88 12.42 11.15
C THR A 42 -15.03 12.17 12.10
N SER A 43 -15.30 10.93 12.47
CA SER A 43 -16.59 10.63 13.11
C SER A 43 -16.52 10.23 14.57
N SER A 44 -15.40 10.25 15.20
CA SER A 44 -15.35 9.83 16.60
C SER A 44 -15.08 10.95 17.58
N TYR A 45 -15.23 12.17 17.12
CA TYR A 45 -15.53 13.20 18.11
C TYR A 45 -17.04 13.37 18.13
N PRO A 46 -17.70 12.98 19.23
CA PRO A 46 -18.95 13.60 19.57
C PRO A 46 -18.60 15.07 19.82
N ASN A 47 -18.65 15.88 18.75
CA ASN A 47 -18.54 17.33 18.84
C ASN A 47 -19.76 17.90 19.53
N HIS A 48 -20.01 17.44 20.72
CA HIS A 48 -20.88 18.07 21.70
C HIS A 48 -20.10 18.48 22.92
N ASN A 49 -18.90 18.96 22.75
CA ASN A 49 -18.36 19.90 23.70
C ASN A 49 -19.06 21.22 23.43
N TRP A 50 -20.19 21.39 24.06
CA TRP A 50 -20.90 22.67 24.15
C TRP A 50 -19.99 23.81 24.66
N PHE A 51 -18.78 23.50 25.10
CA PHE A 51 -17.80 24.41 25.67
C PHE A 51 -16.60 24.72 24.78
N ALA A 52 -16.50 24.16 23.57
CA ALA A 52 -15.47 24.54 22.60
C ALA A 52 -16.10 24.79 21.22
N PRO A 53 -17.00 25.76 21.05
CA PRO A 53 -17.74 25.96 19.81
C PRO A 53 -16.96 26.67 18.72
N ASN A 54 -15.65 26.93 18.86
CA ASN A 54 -14.99 27.99 18.11
C ASN A 54 -13.79 27.52 17.28
N THR A 55 -13.66 26.21 16.97
CA THR A 55 -12.56 25.72 16.15
C THR A 55 -13.05 24.92 14.94
N TYR A 56 -12.40 25.06 13.79
CA TYR A 56 -12.67 24.27 12.60
C TYR A 56 -11.38 23.59 12.11
N LYS A 57 -11.54 22.41 11.49
CA LYS A 57 -10.42 21.68 10.91
C LYS A 57 -10.02 22.30 9.58
N GLY A 58 -8.75 22.57 9.40
CA GLY A 58 -8.17 22.93 8.12
C GLY A 58 -7.93 21.69 7.23
N ASP A 59 -7.41 21.94 6.04
CA ASP A 59 -7.10 20.89 5.07
C ASP A 59 -6.12 19.85 5.64
N GLU A 60 -6.45 18.59 5.44
CA GLU A 60 -5.57 17.48 5.78
C GLU A 60 -4.47 17.37 4.70
N LYS A 61 -3.22 17.39 5.14
CA LYS A 61 -2.06 17.27 4.26
C LYS A 61 -1.29 15.99 4.60
N SER A 62 -0.90 15.27 3.57
CA SER A 62 -0.04 14.10 3.69
C SER A 62 1.16 14.24 2.76
N PRO A 63 2.38 13.93 3.20
CA PRO A 63 3.57 13.95 2.36
C PRO A 63 3.63 12.80 1.37
N GLY A 64 2.69 11.84 1.43
CA GLY A 64 2.69 10.64 0.60
C GLY A 64 2.81 9.34 1.40
N ALA A 65 2.86 8.22 0.69
CA ALA A 65 2.97 6.87 1.25
C ALA A 65 4.30 6.22 0.85
N PHE A 66 5.07 5.79 1.84
CA PHE A 66 6.26 4.97 1.63
C PHE A 66 5.89 3.50 1.77
N SER A 67 6.31 2.67 0.81
CA SER A 67 6.01 1.25 0.83
C SER A 67 7.25 0.39 0.62
N LEU A 68 7.31 -0.69 1.39
CA LEU A 68 8.26 -1.78 1.24
C LEU A 68 7.47 -3.03 0.89
N SER A 69 7.90 -3.78 -0.14
CA SER A 69 7.20 -5.01 -0.52
C SER A 69 8.19 -6.13 -0.80
N TYR A 70 7.74 -7.34 -0.48
CA TYR A 70 8.40 -8.58 -0.84
C TYR A 70 7.45 -9.45 -1.63
N MET A 71 7.90 -9.98 -2.78
CA MET A 71 7.10 -10.83 -3.66
C MET A 71 7.88 -12.09 -3.98
N TYR A 72 7.16 -13.22 -4.01
CA TYR A 72 7.67 -14.53 -4.40
C TYR A 72 6.89 -15.06 -5.60
N GLY A 73 7.60 -15.41 -6.67
CA GLY A 73 7.03 -15.95 -7.91
C GLY A 73 6.79 -17.46 -7.82
N ILE A 74 5.55 -17.86 -7.73
CA ILE A 74 5.15 -19.28 -7.78
C ILE A 74 5.21 -19.80 -9.22
N LYS A 75 4.76 -18.97 -10.14
CA LYS A 75 4.81 -19.18 -11.59
C LYS A 75 5.19 -17.90 -12.29
N LYS A 76 5.60 -17.96 -13.57
CA LYS A 76 5.93 -16.75 -14.35
C LYS A 76 4.81 -15.71 -14.33
N TRP A 77 3.56 -16.16 -14.31
CA TRP A 77 2.38 -15.30 -14.33
C TRP A 77 1.77 -15.02 -12.94
N LEU A 78 2.16 -15.76 -11.87
CA LEU A 78 1.56 -15.67 -10.54
C LEU A 78 2.63 -15.43 -9.48
N TRP A 79 2.50 -14.31 -8.78
CA TRP A 79 3.36 -13.91 -7.68
C TRP A 79 2.54 -13.64 -6.42
N LEU A 80 3.03 -14.09 -5.28
CA LEU A 80 2.46 -13.81 -3.96
C LEU A 80 3.46 -13.03 -3.14
N GLY A 81 2.95 -12.16 -2.27
CA GLY A 81 3.84 -11.39 -1.41
C GLY A 81 3.11 -10.60 -0.35
N VAL A 82 3.84 -9.71 0.27
CA VAL A 82 3.34 -8.80 1.30
C VAL A 82 3.92 -7.41 1.07
N SER A 83 3.11 -6.41 1.35
CA SER A 83 3.55 -5.02 1.37
C SER A 83 3.26 -4.39 2.72
N ALA A 84 4.22 -3.60 3.20
CA ALA A 84 4.08 -2.71 4.33
C ALA A 84 4.11 -1.27 3.82
N THR A 85 3.10 -0.47 4.14
CA THR A 85 2.98 0.92 3.72
C THR A 85 2.90 1.80 4.95
N TYR A 86 3.65 2.89 4.96
CA TYR A 86 3.64 3.91 6.00
C TYR A 86 3.22 5.25 5.42
N THR A 87 2.30 5.92 6.10
CA THR A 87 1.81 7.26 5.75
C THR A 87 1.70 8.09 7.01
N SER A 88 2.13 9.34 6.93
CA SER A 88 1.86 10.34 7.95
C SER A 88 0.90 11.40 7.38
N PHE A 89 0.07 11.96 8.23
CA PHE A 89 -0.80 13.07 7.88
C PHE A 89 -0.84 14.07 9.01
N TYR A 90 -1.10 15.31 8.66
CA TYR A 90 -1.25 16.39 9.61
C TYR A 90 -2.36 17.32 9.16
N HIS A 91 -3.11 17.84 10.11
CA HIS A 91 -4.07 18.89 9.88
C HIS A 91 -3.92 19.99 10.91
N ASN A 92 -4.13 21.22 10.46
CA ASN A 92 -4.12 22.36 11.33
C ASN A 92 -5.54 22.61 11.85
N VAL A 93 -5.66 22.95 13.11
CA VAL A 93 -6.89 23.41 13.73
C VAL A 93 -6.84 24.93 13.80
N TYR A 94 -7.90 25.58 13.32
CA TYR A 94 -8.03 27.04 13.30
C TYR A 94 -9.17 27.47 14.20
N ASP A 95 -9.01 28.62 14.85
CA ASP A 95 -10.09 29.33 15.51
C ASP A 95 -10.91 30.12 14.47
N PHE A 96 -12.10 30.58 14.84
CA PHE A 96 -12.94 31.47 14.01
C PHE A 96 -12.24 32.77 13.60
N SER A 97 -11.21 33.18 14.33
CA SER A 97 -10.34 34.27 13.97
C SER A 97 -9.31 33.93 12.87
N HIS A 98 -9.39 32.76 12.26
CA HIS A 98 -8.43 32.22 11.30
C HIS A 98 -6.99 32.06 11.87
N GLN A 99 -6.84 32.09 13.17
CA GLN A 99 -5.56 31.85 13.82
C GLN A 99 -5.36 30.34 14.05
N LYS A 100 -4.16 29.84 13.74
CA LYS A 100 -3.80 28.45 13.97
C LYS A 100 -3.64 28.21 15.47
N VAL A 101 -4.50 27.36 16.02
CA VAL A 101 -4.51 27.04 17.47
C VAL A 101 -3.70 25.77 17.75
N ALA A 102 -3.81 24.75 16.90
CA ALA A 102 -3.14 23.46 17.11
C ALA A 102 -2.77 22.80 15.78
N THR A 103 -1.87 21.84 15.86
CA THR A 103 -1.58 20.91 14.76
C THR A 103 -1.68 19.50 15.30
N ASN A 104 -2.61 18.74 14.79
CA ASN A 104 -2.74 17.33 15.09
C ASN A 104 -2.05 16.51 14.00
N SER A 105 -1.33 15.47 14.41
CA SER A 105 -0.62 14.57 13.50
C SER A 105 -1.04 13.14 13.77
N GLY A 106 -1.06 12.34 12.72
CA GLY A 106 -1.32 10.92 12.82
C GLY A 106 -0.39 10.12 11.91
N HIS A 107 -0.19 8.88 12.28
CA HIS A 107 0.62 7.92 11.56
C HIS A 107 -0.24 6.71 11.23
N LYS A 108 -0.20 6.28 9.98
CA LYS A 108 -0.88 5.05 9.54
C LYS A 108 0.15 4.08 8.97
N MET A 109 0.00 2.82 9.34
CA MET A 109 0.77 1.70 8.80
C MET A 109 -0.21 0.67 8.26
N ALA A 110 0.03 0.15 7.06
CA ALA A 110 -0.79 -0.91 6.49
C ALA A 110 0.07 -2.10 6.13
N ILE A 111 -0.41 -3.30 6.43
CA ILE A 111 0.21 -4.58 6.01
C ILE A 111 -0.79 -5.29 5.12
N VAL A 112 -0.38 -5.57 3.88
CA VAL A 112 -1.27 -6.08 2.84
C VAL A 112 -0.63 -7.27 2.15
N PRO A 113 -1.03 -8.51 2.47
CA PRO A 113 -0.82 -9.66 1.60
C PRO A 113 -1.36 -9.37 0.20
N THR A 114 -0.56 -9.66 -0.83
CA THR A 114 -0.82 -9.23 -2.21
C THR A 114 -0.58 -10.38 -3.17
N ILE A 115 -1.48 -10.52 -4.13
CA ILE A 115 -1.36 -11.41 -5.29
C ILE A 115 -1.09 -10.53 -6.50
N ARG A 116 -0.08 -10.86 -7.30
CA ARG A 116 0.26 -10.15 -8.54
C ARG A 116 0.14 -11.10 -9.72
N LEU A 117 -0.55 -10.67 -10.75
CA LEU A 117 -0.76 -11.38 -12.00
C LEU A 117 0.06 -10.71 -13.11
N MET A 118 1.02 -11.42 -13.67
CA MET A 118 1.87 -10.93 -14.76
C MET A 118 1.22 -11.25 -16.12
N TYR A 119 0.90 -10.23 -16.89
CA TYR A 119 0.40 -10.37 -18.27
C TYR A 119 1.53 -10.48 -19.26
N VAL A 120 2.60 -9.68 -19.05
CA VAL A 120 3.83 -9.73 -19.84
C VAL A 120 4.98 -9.95 -18.87
N TYR A 121 5.72 -11.02 -19.10
CA TYR A 121 6.92 -11.34 -18.34
C TYR A 121 8.10 -11.49 -19.29
N LYS A 122 8.88 -10.42 -19.44
CA LYS A 122 10.12 -10.37 -20.23
C LYS A 122 11.29 -10.00 -19.34
N GLU A 123 12.50 -10.29 -19.79
CA GLU A 123 13.71 -10.00 -19.04
C GLU A 123 13.83 -8.52 -18.64
N ASN A 124 13.49 -7.60 -19.56
CA ASN A 124 13.64 -6.16 -19.35
C ASN A 124 12.33 -5.40 -19.17
N PHE A 125 11.16 -6.05 -19.32
CA PHE A 125 9.86 -5.41 -19.27
C PHE A 125 8.80 -6.33 -18.71
N ASN A 126 8.00 -5.84 -17.77
CA ASN A 126 6.83 -6.56 -17.30
C ASN A 126 5.63 -5.66 -17.20
N LEU A 127 4.46 -6.27 -17.44
CA LEU A 127 3.15 -5.67 -17.26
C LEU A 127 2.33 -6.57 -16.33
N TYR A 128 1.71 -5.99 -15.32
CA TYR A 128 0.98 -6.75 -14.31
C TYR A 128 -0.19 -5.98 -13.70
N SER A 129 -1.06 -6.71 -13.01
CA SER A 129 -2.00 -6.19 -12.03
C SER A 129 -1.77 -6.85 -10.69
N ALA A 130 -2.21 -6.21 -9.62
CA ALA A 130 -2.10 -6.79 -8.28
C ALA A 130 -3.35 -6.48 -7.45
N PHE A 131 -3.67 -7.41 -6.56
CA PHE A 131 -4.76 -7.30 -5.61
C PHE A 131 -4.31 -7.77 -4.23
N GLY A 132 -4.71 -7.06 -3.19
CA GLY A 132 -4.38 -7.42 -1.82
C GLY A 132 -5.47 -7.01 -0.84
N ILE A 133 -5.59 -7.77 0.23
CA ILE A 133 -6.47 -7.47 1.36
C ILE A 133 -5.62 -7.57 2.61
N GLY A 134 -5.73 -6.58 3.48
CA GLY A 134 -4.92 -6.51 4.69
C GLY A 134 -5.54 -5.67 5.77
N ALA A 135 -4.70 -5.19 6.67
CA ALA A 135 -5.09 -4.33 7.77
C ALA A 135 -4.24 -3.05 7.82
N SER A 136 -4.86 -1.95 8.18
CA SER A 136 -4.17 -0.71 8.54
C SER A 136 -4.29 -0.44 10.02
N PHE A 137 -3.23 0.12 10.58
CA PHE A 137 -3.08 0.49 11.97
C PHE A 137 -2.85 2.00 12.02
N GLY A 138 -3.68 2.71 12.77
CA GLY A 138 -3.56 4.15 12.96
C GLY A 138 -3.15 4.49 14.40
N LEU A 139 -2.18 5.37 14.55
CA LEU A 139 -1.80 6.00 15.81
C LEU A 139 -2.11 7.48 15.69
N TYR A 140 -2.99 7.98 16.52
CA TYR A 140 -3.40 9.38 16.56
C TYR A 140 -2.94 10.00 17.87
N ASN A 141 -2.19 11.06 17.78
CA ASN A 141 -1.79 11.83 18.93
C ASN A 141 -2.67 13.08 19.01
N ASP A 142 -3.57 13.07 19.99
CA ASP A 142 -4.38 14.23 20.31
C ASP A 142 -3.73 15.00 21.46
N LYS A 143 -3.15 16.14 21.14
CA LYS A 143 -2.46 16.96 22.12
C LYS A 143 -3.40 17.62 23.13
N GLU A 144 -4.70 17.66 22.88
CA GLU A 144 -5.66 18.24 23.82
C GLU A 144 -6.05 17.26 24.94
N MET A 145 -6.01 15.96 24.68
CA MET A 145 -6.43 14.95 25.65
C MET A 145 -5.31 14.03 26.15
N ASP A 146 -4.10 14.15 25.65
CA ASP A 146 -2.96 13.26 25.94
C ASP A 146 -3.30 11.77 25.83
N ILE A 147 -4.20 11.43 24.89
CA ILE A 147 -4.69 10.05 24.67
C ILE A 147 -4.14 9.54 23.34
N LEU A 148 -3.41 8.43 23.43
CA LEU A 148 -2.98 7.67 22.26
C LEU A 148 -4.11 6.72 21.83
N ASN A 149 -4.77 7.04 20.72
CA ASN A 149 -5.82 6.19 20.15
C ASN A 149 -5.22 5.26 19.11
N PHE A 150 -5.42 3.96 19.32
CA PHE A 150 -5.06 2.91 18.36
C PHE A 150 -6.31 2.42 17.64
N ASN A 151 -6.29 2.48 16.33
CA ASN A 151 -7.37 2.00 15.50
C ASN A 151 -6.86 1.01 14.46
N MET A 152 -7.61 -0.08 14.26
CA MET A 152 -7.32 -1.08 13.24
C MET A 152 -8.50 -1.21 12.26
N HIS A 153 -8.21 -1.18 10.96
CA HIS A 153 -9.24 -1.27 9.92
C HIS A 153 -8.81 -2.20 8.79
N PRO A 154 -9.74 -2.97 8.21
CA PRO A 154 -9.45 -3.72 6.99
C PRO A 154 -9.19 -2.74 5.83
N VAL A 155 -8.25 -3.11 4.96
CA VAL A 155 -7.89 -2.32 3.78
C VAL A 155 -7.76 -3.21 2.57
N ILE A 156 -8.06 -2.63 1.41
CA ILE A 156 -7.92 -3.27 0.11
C ILE A 156 -6.91 -2.46 -0.70
N GLN A 157 -5.99 -3.16 -1.35
CA GLN A 157 -5.08 -2.59 -2.34
C GLN A 157 -5.40 -3.21 -3.69
N PHE A 158 -5.64 -2.36 -4.67
CA PHE A 158 -5.84 -2.76 -6.05
C PHE A 158 -4.88 -1.98 -6.95
N THR A 159 -4.05 -2.69 -7.70
CA THR A 159 -3.22 -2.14 -8.78
C THR A 159 -3.81 -2.60 -10.10
N GLY A 160 -4.45 -1.69 -10.83
CA GLY A 160 -5.05 -2.00 -12.13
C GLY A 160 -3.98 -2.25 -13.20
N ILE A 161 -2.97 -1.39 -13.23
CA ILE A 161 -1.84 -1.49 -14.16
C ILE A 161 -0.56 -1.20 -13.41
N GLY A 162 0.41 -2.11 -13.51
CA GLY A 162 1.78 -1.95 -13.05
C GLY A 162 2.75 -2.26 -14.19
N VAL A 163 3.72 -1.39 -14.38
CA VAL A 163 4.78 -1.55 -15.38
C VAL A 163 6.12 -1.55 -14.68
N SER A 164 7.01 -2.47 -15.05
CA SER A 164 8.39 -2.45 -14.57
C SER A 164 9.39 -2.65 -15.70
N VAL A 165 10.49 -1.89 -15.65
CA VAL A 165 11.53 -1.83 -16.66
C VAL A 165 12.91 -1.95 -16.02
N GLY A 166 13.77 -2.79 -16.58
CA GLY A 166 15.14 -3.07 -16.12
C GLY A 166 15.42 -4.55 -16.11
N LYS A 167 16.59 -4.94 -15.66
CA LYS A 167 17.01 -6.35 -15.51
C LYS A 167 16.78 -6.84 -14.07
N ASP A 168 17.83 -7.04 -13.31
CA ASP A 168 17.74 -7.42 -11.89
C ASP A 168 17.27 -6.23 -11.05
N LEU A 169 17.85 -5.04 -11.27
CA LEU A 169 17.35 -3.78 -10.74
C LEU A 169 16.39 -3.13 -11.75
N ARG A 170 15.20 -2.77 -11.30
CA ARG A 170 14.11 -2.27 -12.12
C ARG A 170 13.49 -1.02 -11.52
N GLY A 171 13.16 -0.07 -12.37
CA GLY A 171 12.18 0.95 -12.05
C GLY A 171 10.77 0.43 -12.29
N PHE A 172 9.81 0.83 -11.48
CA PHE A 172 8.41 0.49 -11.71
C PHE A 172 7.47 1.67 -11.41
N ALA A 173 6.31 1.62 -12.04
CA ALA A 173 5.20 2.51 -11.79
C ALA A 173 3.90 1.70 -11.75
N GLU A 174 3.03 2.05 -10.83
CA GLU A 174 1.73 1.41 -10.60
C GLU A 174 0.63 2.46 -10.58
N PHE A 175 -0.51 2.11 -11.15
CA PHE A 175 -1.74 2.89 -11.08
C PHE A 175 -2.85 2.04 -10.47
N GLY A 176 -3.47 2.55 -9.41
CA GLY A 176 -4.44 1.75 -8.67
C GLY A 176 -5.18 2.53 -7.59
N CYS A 177 -5.61 1.85 -6.55
CA CYS A 177 -6.20 2.46 -5.37
C CYS A 177 -5.91 1.63 -4.12
N GLY A 178 -5.76 2.30 -2.99
CA GLY A 178 -5.50 1.65 -1.70
C GLY A 178 -4.44 2.37 -0.87
N PRO A 179 -3.86 1.72 0.13
CA PRO A 179 -2.86 2.32 1.04
C PRO A 179 -1.64 2.93 0.35
N ARG A 180 -1.27 2.42 -0.84
CA ARG A 180 -0.14 2.95 -1.63
C ARG A 180 -0.47 4.21 -2.43
N GLY A 181 -1.73 4.66 -2.42
CA GLY A 181 -2.20 5.77 -3.24
C GLY A 181 -2.68 5.32 -4.61
N VAL A 182 -2.92 6.31 -5.49
CA VAL A 182 -3.39 6.07 -6.86
C VAL A 182 -2.24 5.91 -7.83
N PHE A 183 -1.22 6.71 -7.68
CA PHE A 183 0.02 6.59 -8.42
C PHE A 183 1.14 6.24 -7.46
N ASN A 184 1.86 5.17 -7.75
CA ASN A 184 2.97 4.66 -6.97
C ASN A 184 4.14 4.35 -7.87
N CYS A 185 5.34 4.81 -7.53
CA CYS A 185 6.54 4.52 -8.29
C CYS A 185 7.71 4.18 -7.36
N GLY A 186 8.67 3.43 -7.89
CA GLY A 186 9.79 3.00 -7.08
C GLY A 186 10.79 2.16 -7.82
N VAL A 187 11.62 1.50 -7.03
CA VAL A 187 12.62 0.55 -7.52
C VAL A 187 12.40 -0.82 -6.91
N GLN A 188 12.67 -1.84 -7.69
CA GLN A 188 12.58 -3.24 -7.27
C GLN A 188 13.82 -4.00 -7.69
N TYR A 189 14.24 -4.94 -6.84
CA TYR A 189 15.37 -5.82 -7.10
C TYR A 189 14.91 -7.28 -7.11
N ARG A 190 15.28 -8.01 -8.16
CA ARG A 190 14.96 -9.41 -8.35
C ARG A 190 16.17 -10.30 -8.15
N PHE A 191 15.95 -11.41 -7.44
CA PHE A 191 16.97 -12.39 -7.10
C PHE A 191 16.40 -13.80 -7.02
N GLY A 192 17.25 -14.81 -6.76
CA GLY A 192 16.80 -16.20 -6.62
C GLY A 192 16.65 -16.87 -8.00
N LYS A 193 17.77 -17.00 -8.72
CA LYS A 193 17.88 -17.83 -9.94
C LYS A 193 18.10 -19.28 -9.60
#